data_c8d3814a40569d377b3d2170f330b19a
#
_entry.id   c8d3814a40569d377b3d2170f330b19a
#
_cell.length_a   1.000
_cell.length_b   1.000
_cell.length_c   1.000
_cell.angle_alpha   90.00
_cell.angle_beta   90.00
_cell.angle_gamma   90.00
#
_symmetry.space_group_name_H-M   'P 1'
#
loop_
_entity.id
_entity.type
_entity.pdbx_description
1 polymer ?
#
loop_
_entity_poly.entity_id
_entity_poly.type
_entity_poly.pdbx_seq_one_letter_code
_entity_poly.pdbx_strand_id
1 'polypeptide(L)'
;MKKNIFINIFIIVLSLFPAVVGLAGPVDVAKAKELARKYISSPVSVAETSDGFMAKSRRYSDDSPALHMFNNQNGEGFVIVAADDRVGGVLGYSDKGSLDTQNMPAPLMALLTDYTRAVEAVRVDSISVTPYYVKPPKAFVKPLVSAEWSQDYPYNYYTPRSSTSGKPTYTGCTITAMAQVLFAHRWPKMRPEGVIRGEGAMAYDYYDWDNMLDSYSGGGYSEAQGQAVGVLMRDLGKLAQATYGVNGTLCDEGKLWNALQYYYNCSVRQLEKDRLPGGEFLQAIYQELSLGCPVFMTGGDHAFLYDGYDENGLVHVNWGWAGLDNGYFDINTAATAVTTKIR
;
A
#
# COMPACT_ATOMS: atom_id res chain seq x y z
N MET A 1 -54.24 46.17 35.33
CA MET A 1 -52.96 45.73 34.75
C MET A 1 -53.27 44.64 33.69
N LYS A 2 -53.22 45.00 32.39
CA LYS A 2 -53.41 44.02 31.29
C LYS A 2 -52.03 43.54 30.87
N LYS A 3 -51.77 42.21 31.02
CA LYS A 3 -50.55 41.58 30.49
C LYS A 3 -50.75 41.30 29.02
N ASN A 4 -49.96 41.97 28.18
CA ASN A 4 -49.84 41.62 26.75
C ASN A 4 -48.94 40.40 26.61
N ILE A 5 -49.51 39.31 26.10
CA ILE A 5 -48.76 38.09 25.71
C ILE A 5 -48.39 38.29 24.23
N PHE A 6 -47.07 38.47 23.96
CA PHE A 6 -46.53 38.39 22.62
C PHE A 6 -46.30 36.95 22.23
N ILE A 7 -47.09 36.42 21.31
CA ILE A 7 -46.88 35.13 20.69
C ILE A 7 -45.92 35.34 19.51
N ASN A 8 -44.66 34.89 19.67
CA ASN A 8 -43.72 34.79 18.56
C ASN A 8 -44.03 33.52 17.74
N ILE A 9 -44.65 33.73 16.57
CA ILE A 9 -44.83 32.65 15.58
C ILE A 9 -43.50 32.50 14.81
N PHE A 10 -42.76 31.44 15.11
CA PHE A 10 -41.61 31.00 14.33
C PHE A 10 -42.14 30.29 13.08
N ILE A 11 -42.13 30.91 11.93
CA ILE A 11 -42.40 30.26 10.65
C ILE A 11 -41.12 29.50 10.27
N ILE A 12 -41.10 28.17 10.50
CA ILE A 12 -40.07 27.29 9.95
C ILE A 12 -40.41 27.14 8.46
N VAL A 13 -39.70 27.88 7.62
CA VAL A 13 -39.68 27.64 6.17
C VAL A 13 -38.83 26.36 5.96
N LEU A 14 -39.52 25.23 5.88
CA LEU A 14 -38.92 23.96 5.46
C LEU A 14 -38.66 24.10 3.96
N SER A 15 -37.44 24.50 3.59
CA SER A 15 -36.98 24.43 2.20
C SER A 15 -36.85 22.94 1.85
N LEU A 16 -37.86 22.40 1.20
CA LEU A 16 -37.77 21.11 0.49
C LEU A 16 -36.80 21.33 -0.69
N PHE A 17 -35.51 21.17 -0.41
CA PHE A 17 -34.59 20.83 -1.48
C PHE A 17 -34.96 19.40 -1.91
N PRO A 18 -35.32 19.18 -3.18
CA PRO A 18 -35.43 17.82 -3.68
C PRO A 18 -34.04 17.19 -3.48
N ALA A 19 -33.92 16.24 -2.58
CA ALA A 19 -32.78 15.35 -2.58
C ALA A 19 -32.80 14.68 -3.95
N VAL A 20 -31.95 15.14 -4.87
CA VAL A 20 -31.63 14.40 -6.08
C VAL A 20 -30.92 13.15 -5.56
N VAL A 21 -31.67 12.12 -5.30
CA VAL A 21 -31.14 10.77 -5.11
C VAL A 21 -30.58 10.42 -6.48
N GLY A 22 -29.31 10.74 -6.70
CA GLY A 22 -28.59 10.24 -7.85
C GLY A 22 -28.66 8.71 -7.78
N LEU A 23 -29.30 8.11 -8.78
CA LEU A 23 -29.30 6.65 -8.89
C LEU A 23 -27.84 6.23 -9.04
N ALA A 24 -27.39 5.42 -8.08
CA ALA A 24 -26.06 4.82 -8.14
C ALA A 24 -25.95 3.94 -9.40
N GLY A 25 -24.85 4.04 -10.14
CA GLY A 25 -24.67 3.34 -11.39
C GLY A 25 -23.39 3.70 -12.14
N PRO A 26 -23.36 3.52 -13.46
CA PRO A 26 -22.17 3.75 -14.26
C PRO A 26 -21.62 5.17 -14.13
N VAL A 27 -20.29 5.27 -14.01
CA VAL A 27 -19.53 6.52 -13.98
C VAL A 27 -18.84 6.67 -15.33
N ASP A 28 -19.18 7.71 -16.07
CA ASP A 28 -18.51 8.04 -17.33
C ASP A 28 -17.16 8.74 -17.11
N VAL A 29 -16.36 8.84 -18.18
CA VAL A 29 -15.04 9.48 -18.15
C VAL A 29 -15.09 10.93 -17.67
N ALA A 30 -16.14 11.68 -17.99
CA ALA A 30 -16.25 13.09 -17.63
C ALA A 30 -16.46 13.26 -16.12
N LYS A 31 -17.38 12.46 -15.54
CA LYS A 31 -17.62 12.40 -14.08
C LYS A 31 -16.39 11.86 -13.34
N ALA A 32 -15.74 10.81 -13.87
CA ALA A 32 -14.52 10.28 -13.30
C ALA A 32 -13.38 11.31 -13.27
N LYS A 33 -13.24 12.08 -14.36
CA LYS A 33 -12.24 13.16 -14.46
C LYS A 33 -12.52 14.30 -13.48
N GLU A 34 -13.78 14.61 -13.21
CA GLU A 34 -14.16 15.57 -12.18
C GLU A 34 -13.75 15.09 -10.78
N LEU A 35 -13.97 13.81 -10.46
CA LEU A 35 -13.54 13.21 -9.21
C LEU A 35 -12.00 13.26 -9.08
N ALA A 36 -11.28 12.92 -10.15
CA ALA A 36 -9.83 12.92 -10.17
C ALA A 36 -9.21 14.30 -9.90
N ARG A 37 -9.88 15.40 -10.35
CA ARG A 37 -9.42 16.78 -10.12
C ARG A 37 -9.36 17.19 -8.65
N LYS A 38 -9.94 16.43 -7.74
CA LYS A 38 -9.81 16.66 -6.30
C LYS A 38 -8.43 16.26 -5.76
N TYR A 39 -7.70 15.43 -6.51
CA TYR A 39 -6.41 14.85 -6.11
C TYR A 39 -5.26 15.32 -7.01
N ILE A 40 -5.50 15.49 -8.31
CA ILE A 40 -4.50 15.94 -9.28
C ILE A 40 -5.06 17.11 -10.12
N SER A 41 -4.22 18.09 -10.42
CA SER A 41 -4.66 19.35 -11.05
C SER A 41 -5.09 19.18 -12.51
N SER A 42 -4.42 18.33 -13.28
CA SER A 42 -4.61 18.17 -14.73
C SER A 42 -4.68 16.71 -15.13
N PRO A 43 -5.82 16.01 -14.86
CA PRO A 43 -5.95 14.59 -15.15
C PRO A 43 -5.98 14.28 -16.65
N VAL A 44 -5.05 13.43 -17.09
CA VAL A 44 -4.97 12.86 -18.43
C VAL A 44 -5.21 11.35 -18.31
N SER A 45 -6.13 10.81 -19.13
CA SER A 45 -6.44 9.37 -19.11
C SER A 45 -5.20 8.54 -19.45
N VAL A 46 -4.96 7.50 -18.66
CA VAL A 46 -3.94 6.49 -18.94
C VAL A 46 -4.46 5.60 -20.06
N ALA A 47 -3.68 5.44 -21.12
CA ALA A 47 -4.03 4.55 -22.20
C ALA A 47 -3.98 3.10 -21.71
N GLU A 48 -5.06 2.35 -21.93
CA GLU A 48 -5.03 0.90 -21.78
C GLU A 48 -4.26 0.32 -22.96
N THR A 49 -3.28 -0.54 -22.66
CA THR A 49 -2.66 -1.34 -23.72
C THR A 49 -3.63 -2.45 -24.13
N SER A 50 -3.68 -2.78 -25.44
CA SER A 50 -4.56 -3.83 -26.00
C SER A 50 -4.39 -5.20 -25.33
N ASP A 51 -3.26 -5.44 -24.68
CA ASP A 51 -2.93 -6.64 -23.91
C ASP A 51 -2.94 -6.40 -22.38
N GLY A 52 -3.47 -5.25 -21.94
CA GLY A 52 -3.49 -4.83 -20.56
C GLY A 52 -4.25 -5.81 -19.66
N PHE A 53 -3.81 -5.92 -18.41
CA PHE A 53 -4.41 -6.75 -17.35
C PHE A 53 -5.89 -6.44 -17.09
N MET A 54 -6.39 -5.31 -17.55
CA MET A 54 -7.81 -4.95 -17.62
C MET A 54 -8.48 -5.82 -18.68
N ALA A 55 -8.56 -7.13 -18.40
CA ALA A 55 -9.26 -8.05 -19.28
C ALA A 55 -10.69 -7.54 -19.50
N LYS A 56 -11.03 -7.25 -20.75
CA LYS A 56 -12.42 -7.00 -21.15
C LYS A 56 -13.26 -8.10 -20.54
N SER A 57 -14.23 -7.75 -19.73
CA SER A 57 -15.12 -8.73 -19.13
C SER A 57 -15.73 -9.57 -20.25
N ARG A 58 -15.37 -10.84 -20.34
CA ARG A 58 -15.95 -11.78 -21.31
C ARG A 58 -17.46 -12.01 -21.09
N ARG A 59 -18.02 -11.48 -20.01
CA ARG A 59 -19.43 -11.63 -19.63
C ARG A 59 -20.29 -10.41 -19.95
N TYR A 60 -19.65 -9.25 -20.23
CA TYR A 60 -20.37 -8.03 -20.57
C TYR A 60 -20.24 -7.76 -22.06
N SER A 61 -21.38 -7.55 -22.73
CA SER A 61 -21.45 -7.13 -24.14
C SER A 61 -21.11 -5.65 -24.33
N ASP A 62 -20.81 -4.95 -23.25
CA ASP A 62 -20.45 -3.54 -23.22
C ASP A 62 -18.94 -3.40 -23.05
N ASP A 63 -18.29 -2.74 -24.00
CA ASP A 63 -16.84 -2.43 -23.99
C ASP A 63 -16.46 -1.33 -22.96
N SER A 64 -17.34 -1.03 -22.01
CA SER A 64 -17.11 0.02 -21.00
C SER A 64 -16.02 -0.41 -20.01
N PRO A 65 -15.02 0.45 -19.73
CA PRO A 65 -13.97 0.13 -18.76
C PRO A 65 -14.56 -0.10 -17.36
N ALA A 66 -13.91 -0.93 -16.55
CA ALA A 66 -14.25 -1.11 -15.14
C ALA A 66 -13.63 0.01 -14.26
N LEU A 67 -12.50 0.53 -14.66
CA LEU A 67 -11.77 1.57 -13.97
C LEU A 67 -11.43 2.71 -14.93
N HIS A 68 -11.45 3.93 -14.41
CA HIS A 68 -10.88 5.11 -15.06
C HIS A 68 -9.59 5.48 -14.34
N MET A 69 -8.47 5.44 -15.03
CA MET A 69 -7.15 5.80 -14.50
C MET A 69 -6.67 7.10 -15.12
N PHE A 70 -6.15 7.99 -14.31
CA PHE A 70 -5.64 9.28 -14.74
C PHE A 70 -4.27 9.55 -14.15
N ASN A 71 -3.33 9.99 -14.98
CA ASN A 71 -2.09 10.60 -14.53
C ASN A 71 -2.24 12.13 -14.53
N ASN A 72 -1.50 12.80 -13.67
CA ASN A 72 -1.35 14.25 -13.79
C ASN A 72 -0.50 14.57 -15.03
N GLN A 73 -0.87 15.61 -15.77
CA GLN A 73 -0.21 15.97 -17.02
C GLN A 73 1.29 16.26 -16.85
N ASN A 74 1.70 16.76 -15.70
CA ASN A 74 3.12 17.00 -15.36
C ASN A 74 3.85 15.77 -14.83
N GLY A 75 3.21 14.60 -14.74
CA GLY A 75 3.79 13.37 -14.22
C GLY A 75 3.88 13.31 -12.69
N GLU A 76 3.22 14.23 -11.98
CA GLU A 76 3.21 14.27 -10.52
C GLU A 76 1.84 13.82 -9.98
N GLY A 77 1.70 12.52 -9.80
CA GLY A 77 0.53 11.90 -9.22
C GLY A 77 -0.41 11.22 -10.22
N PHE A 78 -1.24 10.35 -9.67
CA PHE A 78 -2.26 9.60 -10.40
C PHE A 78 -3.53 9.41 -9.57
N VAL A 79 -4.63 9.07 -10.23
CA VAL A 79 -5.92 8.74 -9.58
C VAL A 79 -6.58 7.58 -10.29
N ILE A 80 -7.17 6.68 -9.51
CA ILE A 80 -7.95 5.53 -9.95
C ILE A 80 -9.39 5.73 -9.49
N VAL A 81 -10.34 5.70 -10.40
CA VAL A 81 -11.77 5.91 -10.14
C VAL A 81 -12.55 4.68 -10.61
N ALA A 82 -13.47 4.20 -9.79
CA ALA A 82 -14.39 3.15 -10.19
C ALA A 82 -15.30 3.64 -11.32
N ALA A 83 -15.52 2.83 -12.34
CA ALA A 83 -16.48 3.15 -13.41
C ALA A 83 -17.94 2.78 -13.07
N ASP A 84 -18.19 2.52 -11.77
CA ASP A 84 -19.52 2.33 -11.20
C ASP A 84 -19.51 2.80 -9.74
N ASP A 85 -20.37 3.77 -9.40
CA ASP A 85 -20.36 4.40 -8.08
C ASP A 85 -21.00 3.54 -6.97
N ARG A 86 -21.55 2.37 -7.32
CA ARG A 86 -21.96 1.35 -6.35
C ARG A 86 -20.77 0.68 -5.66
N VAL A 87 -19.59 0.69 -6.29
CA VAL A 87 -18.36 0.16 -5.71
C VAL A 87 -17.63 1.21 -4.87
N GLY A 88 -17.85 2.47 -5.17
CA GLY A 88 -17.19 3.61 -4.57
C GLY A 88 -16.83 4.67 -5.62
N GLY A 89 -16.17 5.72 -5.21
CA GLY A 89 -15.71 6.77 -6.12
C GLY A 89 -14.25 6.60 -6.49
N VAL A 90 -13.37 7.30 -5.75
CA VAL A 90 -11.92 7.16 -5.89
C VAL A 90 -11.46 5.92 -5.13
N LEU A 91 -10.79 5.01 -5.84
CA LEU A 91 -10.27 3.75 -5.30
C LEU A 91 -8.78 3.83 -4.95
N GLY A 92 -8.08 4.83 -5.46
CA GLY A 92 -6.69 5.05 -5.11
C GLY A 92 -6.14 6.32 -5.75
N TYR A 93 -5.09 6.87 -5.14
CA TYR A 93 -4.36 8.01 -5.68
C TYR A 93 -2.95 8.08 -5.11
N SER A 94 -2.09 8.81 -5.80
CA SER A 94 -0.79 9.26 -5.33
C SER A 94 -0.59 10.72 -5.70
N ASP A 95 0.18 11.45 -4.91
CA ASP A 95 0.67 12.79 -5.21
C ASP A 95 2.03 12.79 -5.92
N LYS A 96 2.58 11.59 -6.19
CA LYS A 96 3.88 11.38 -6.83
C LYS A 96 3.77 10.38 -7.96
N GLY A 97 4.72 10.46 -8.90
CA GLY A 97 4.86 9.50 -9.98
C GLY A 97 3.69 9.51 -10.96
N SER A 98 3.58 8.45 -11.74
CA SER A 98 2.50 8.25 -12.71
C SER A 98 2.32 6.76 -12.97
N LEU A 99 1.09 6.30 -13.14
CA LEU A 99 0.81 4.91 -13.50
C LEU A 99 1.35 4.59 -14.88
N ASP A 100 2.18 3.55 -14.94
CA ASP A 100 2.60 2.91 -16.18
C ASP A 100 2.08 1.47 -16.18
N THR A 101 1.03 1.22 -16.97
CA THR A 101 0.39 -0.10 -17.02
C THR A 101 1.28 -1.22 -17.54
N GLN A 102 2.44 -0.88 -18.14
CA GLN A 102 3.42 -1.86 -18.61
C GLN A 102 4.46 -2.24 -17.53
N ASN A 103 4.74 -1.32 -16.60
CA ASN A 103 5.79 -1.49 -15.59
C ASN A 103 5.27 -1.37 -14.15
N MET A 104 4.01 -1.69 -13.94
CA MET A 104 3.34 -1.60 -12.64
C MET A 104 3.81 -2.72 -11.69
N PRO A 105 3.98 -2.45 -10.39
CA PRO A 105 4.23 -3.48 -9.39
C PRO A 105 3.15 -4.56 -9.40
N ALA A 106 3.55 -5.83 -9.36
CA ALA A 106 2.60 -6.95 -9.40
C ALA A 106 1.50 -6.88 -8.32
N PRO A 107 1.76 -6.45 -7.06
CA PRO A 107 0.70 -6.30 -6.06
C PRO A 107 -0.30 -5.19 -6.39
N LEU A 108 0.15 -4.08 -6.96
CA LEU A 108 -0.77 -3.03 -7.43
C LEU A 108 -1.63 -3.55 -8.58
N MET A 109 -1.04 -4.29 -9.51
CA MET A 109 -1.79 -4.95 -10.59
C MET A 109 -2.86 -5.92 -10.04
N ALA A 110 -2.53 -6.70 -9.01
CA ALA A 110 -3.48 -7.57 -8.34
C ALA A 110 -4.62 -6.77 -7.68
N LEU A 111 -4.31 -5.66 -7.01
CA LEU A 111 -5.29 -4.77 -6.42
C LEU A 111 -6.25 -4.18 -7.46
N LEU A 112 -5.73 -3.69 -8.59
CA LEU A 112 -6.55 -3.18 -9.70
C LEU A 112 -7.42 -4.26 -10.33
N THR A 113 -6.93 -5.50 -10.39
CA THR A 113 -7.72 -6.65 -10.83
C THR A 113 -8.90 -6.90 -9.90
N ASP A 114 -8.72 -6.76 -8.60
CA ASP A 114 -9.79 -6.92 -7.63
C ASP A 114 -10.81 -5.79 -7.71
N TYR A 115 -10.38 -4.56 -7.91
CA TYR A 115 -11.29 -3.44 -8.20
C TYR A 115 -12.11 -3.69 -9.46
N THR A 116 -11.48 -4.19 -10.52
CA THR A 116 -12.16 -4.56 -11.77
C THR A 116 -13.24 -5.60 -11.52
N ARG A 117 -12.91 -6.67 -10.77
CA ARG A 117 -13.88 -7.72 -10.40
C ARG A 117 -15.03 -7.18 -9.57
N ALA A 118 -14.78 -6.26 -8.65
CA ALA A 118 -15.82 -5.64 -7.83
C ALA A 118 -16.80 -4.83 -8.70
N VAL A 119 -16.28 -4.01 -9.63
CA VAL A 119 -17.12 -3.27 -10.58
C VAL A 119 -17.93 -4.22 -11.49
N GLU A 120 -17.32 -5.28 -11.99
CA GLU A 120 -18.02 -6.28 -12.82
C GLU A 120 -19.12 -6.98 -12.03
N ALA A 121 -18.88 -7.34 -10.78
CA ALA A 121 -19.88 -8.00 -9.93
C ALA A 121 -21.14 -7.15 -9.74
N VAL A 122 -20.99 -5.85 -9.42
CA VAL A 122 -22.16 -4.97 -9.26
C VAL A 122 -22.92 -4.73 -10.57
N ARG A 123 -22.22 -4.78 -11.71
CA ARG A 123 -22.87 -4.65 -13.05
C ARG A 123 -23.67 -5.87 -13.42
N VAL A 124 -23.18 -7.09 -13.13
CA VAL A 124 -23.85 -8.36 -13.48
C VAL A 124 -25.02 -8.66 -12.57
N ASP A 125 -24.80 -8.59 -11.26
CA ASP A 125 -25.74 -9.16 -10.30
C ASP A 125 -26.68 -8.11 -9.67
N SER A 126 -26.56 -6.84 -10.06
CA SER A 126 -27.27 -5.72 -9.41
C SER A 126 -27.06 -5.70 -7.89
N ILE A 127 -25.97 -6.33 -7.42
CA ILE A 127 -25.63 -6.42 -6.01
C ILE A 127 -24.99 -5.09 -5.60
N SER A 128 -25.48 -4.51 -4.51
CA SER A 128 -24.77 -3.42 -3.86
C SER A 128 -23.63 -4.02 -3.04
N VAL A 129 -22.38 -3.76 -3.44
CA VAL A 129 -21.23 -4.00 -2.55
C VAL A 129 -21.28 -2.89 -1.51
N THR A 130 -21.72 -3.21 -0.30
CA THR A 130 -21.65 -2.26 0.80
C THR A 130 -20.30 -2.47 1.49
N PRO A 131 -19.32 -1.56 1.30
CA PRO A 131 -18.09 -1.63 2.05
C PRO A 131 -18.38 -1.56 3.55
N TYR A 132 -17.65 -2.33 4.35
CA TYR A 132 -17.77 -2.18 5.80
C TYR A 132 -17.29 -0.80 6.20
N TYR A 133 -18.18 0.01 6.77
CA TYR A 133 -17.76 1.28 7.32
C TYR A 133 -17.07 1.06 8.65
N VAL A 134 -15.77 1.31 8.68
CA VAL A 134 -14.95 1.29 9.89
C VAL A 134 -14.43 2.71 10.12
N LYS A 135 -14.81 3.29 11.24
CA LYS A 135 -14.30 4.61 11.62
C LYS A 135 -12.88 4.48 12.17
N PRO A 136 -11.88 5.11 11.53
CA PRO A 136 -10.53 5.12 12.04
C PRO A 136 -10.43 5.83 13.42
N PRO A 137 -9.49 5.43 14.31
CA PRO A 137 -9.27 6.09 15.60
C PRO A 137 -8.81 7.55 15.48
N LYS A 138 -8.07 7.88 14.43
CA LYS A 138 -7.64 9.25 14.07
C LYS A 138 -8.26 9.65 12.73
N ALA A 139 -8.36 10.95 12.47
CA ALA A 139 -8.87 11.45 11.19
C ALA A 139 -7.97 11.01 10.02
N PHE A 140 -6.66 11.03 10.21
CA PHE A 140 -5.66 10.55 9.26
C PHE A 140 -4.39 10.14 9.99
N VAL A 141 -3.54 9.36 9.34
CA VAL A 141 -2.17 9.06 9.74
C VAL A 141 -1.28 9.24 8.51
N LYS A 142 -0.35 10.18 8.58
CA LYS A 142 0.65 10.36 7.50
C LYS A 142 1.50 9.09 7.36
N PRO A 143 2.09 8.82 6.20
CA PRO A 143 3.02 7.71 6.03
C PRO A 143 4.08 7.68 7.14
N LEU A 144 4.15 6.57 7.86
CA LEU A 144 5.04 6.36 9.00
C LEU A 144 6.44 5.95 8.55
N VAL A 145 6.56 5.44 7.33
CA VAL A 145 7.79 4.96 6.72
C VAL A 145 8.26 5.96 5.69
N SER A 146 9.38 6.65 5.96
CA SER A 146 10.01 7.55 5.00
C SER A 146 10.82 6.82 3.92
N ALA A 147 11.17 5.56 4.19
CA ALA A 147 11.99 4.76 3.30
C ALA A 147 11.27 4.41 1.99
N GLU A 148 11.88 4.75 0.87
CA GLU A 148 11.49 4.35 -0.48
C GLU A 148 12.53 3.34 -1.01
N TRP A 149 12.59 2.16 -0.38
CA TRP A 149 13.61 1.17 -0.67
C TRP A 149 13.18 0.15 -1.73
N SER A 150 14.20 -0.50 -2.32
CA SER A 150 14.07 -1.53 -3.34
C SER A 150 14.85 -2.79 -2.96
N GLN A 151 15.05 -3.72 -3.90
CA GLN A 151 15.67 -5.02 -3.66
C GLN A 151 17.03 -5.18 -4.33
N ASP A 152 17.41 -4.25 -5.18
CA ASP A 152 18.65 -4.22 -5.96
C ASP A 152 19.75 -3.43 -5.26
N TYR A 153 20.76 -2.93 -6.00
CA TYR A 153 21.85 -2.17 -5.42
C TYR A 153 21.40 -0.75 -5.01
N PRO A 154 21.77 -0.27 -3.80
CA PRO A 154 22.75 -0.83 -2.85
C PRO A 154 22.17 -1.78 -1.80
N TYR A 155 20.86 -2.01 -1.77
CA TYR A 155 20.23 -2.84 -0.74
C TYR A 155 20.78 -4.27 -0.71
N ASN A 156 21.12 -4.82 -1.88
CA ASN A 156 21.72 -6.14 -2.04
C ASN A 156 23.26 -6.14 -1.97
N TYR A 157 23.87 -5.15 -1.34
CA TYR A 157 25.35 -5.01 -1.26
C TYR A 157 26.05 -6.28 -0.76
N TYR A 158 25.44 -6.96 0.20
CA TYR A 158 25.97 -8.19 0.83
C TYR A 158 25.21 -9.46 0.47
N THR A 159 24.31 -9.43 -0.49
CA THR A 159 23.68 -10.68 -0.94
C THR A 159 24.68 -11.50 -1.77
N PRO A 160 24.54 -12.85 -1.78
CA PRO A 160 25.40 -13.67 -2.60
C PRO A 160 25.21 -13.38 -4.09
N ARG A 161 26.26 -13.59 -4.87
CA ARG A 161 26.13 -13.58 -6.32
C ARG A 161 25.63 -14.93 -6.80
N SER A 162 24.82 -14.93 -7.85
CA SER A 162 24.37 -16.15 -8.52
C SER A 162 25.56 -16.95 -9.02
N SER A 163 25.67 -18.20 -8.64
CA SER A 163 26.70 -19.13 -9.09
C SER A 163 26.64 -19.41 -10.60
N THR A 164 25.46 -19.25 -11.21
CA THR A 164 25.23 -19.53 -12.63
C THR A 164 25.52 -18.31 -13.50
N SER A 165 25.10 -17.09 -13.07
CA SER A 165 25.20 -15.90 -13.90
C SER A 165 26.24 -14.88 -13.42
N GLY A 166 26.78 -15.04 -12.19
CA GLY A 166 27.65 -14.06 -11.54
C GLY A 166 26.96 -12.74 -11.17
N LYS A 167 25.66 -12.59 -11.47
CA LYS A 167 24.89 -11.38 -11.16
C LYS A 167 24.57 -11.30 -9.66
N PRO A 168 24.47 -10.09 -9.08
CA PRO A 168 23.91 -9.91 -7.74
C PRO A 168 22.50 -10.51 -7.68
N THR A 169 22.14 -11.07 -6.53
CA THR A 169 20.78 -11.53 -6.25
C THR A 169 19.98 -10.41 -5.57
N TYR A 170 18.68 -10.47 -5.64
CA TYR A 170 17.80 -9.52 -4.94
C TYR A 170 17.74 -9.80 -3.43
N THR A 171 17.48 -8.76 -2.62
CA THR A 171 17.20 -8.94 -1.17
C THR A 171 15.94 -9.75 -0.92
N GLY A 172 14.90 -9.54 -1.72
CA GLY A 172 13.56 -10.10 -1.54
C GLY A 172 12.60 -9.12 -0.86
N CYS A 173 11.33 -9.19 -1.26
CA CYS A 173 10.30 -8.25 -0.80
C CYS A 173 10.06 -8.33 0.72
N THR A 174 10.05 -9.54 1.29
CA THR A 174 9.89 -9.77 2.75
C THR A 174 10.98 -9.07 3.54
N ILE A 175 12.23 -9.20 3.10
CA ILE A 175 13.38 -8.57 3.76
C ILE A 175 13.31 -7.06 3.60
N THR A 176 13.01 -6.56 2.40
CA THR A 176 12.90 -5.12 2.12
C THR A 176 11.79 -4.47 2.94
N ALA A 177 10.60 -5.06 2.96
CA ALA A 177 9.49 -4.53 3.74
C ALA A 177 9.82 -4.52 5.25
N MET A 178 10.38 -5.61 5.80
CA MET A 178 10.75 -5.64 7.22
C MET A 178 11.88 -4.67 7.55
N ALA A 179 12.87 -4.52 6.68
CA ALA A 179 13.95 -3.55 6.85
C ALA A 179 13.43 -2.11 6.95
N GLN A 180 12.46 -1.75 6.12
CA GLN A 180 11.80 -0.43 6.16
C GLN A 180 11.05 -0.20 7.48
N VAL A 181 10.37 -1.22 8.04
CA VAL A 181 9.74 -1.13 9.37
C VAL A 181 10.78 -0.88 10.46
N LEU A 182 11.88 -1.65 10.45
CA LEU A 182 12.95 -1.48 11.43
C LEU A 182 13.63 -0.12 11.31
N PHE A 183 13.85 0.36 10.09
CA PHE A 183 14.42 1.68 9.83
C PHE A 183 13.51 2.80 10.33
N ALA A 184 12.20 2.74 10.12
CA ALA A 184 11.25 3.73 10.61
C ALA A 184 11.31 3.86 12.15
N HIS A 185 11.57 2.76 12.86
CA HIS A 185 11.71 2.74 14.31
C HIS A 185 13.17 2.90 14.80
N ARG A 186 14.15 2.88 13.89
CA ARG A 186 15.59 2.80 14.21
C ARG A 186 15.89 1.73 15.26
N TRP A 187 15.33 0.55 15.03
CA TRP A 187 15.36 -0.58 15.97
C TRP A 187 15.81 -1.89 15.32
N PRO A 188 16.59 -2.74 16.02
CA PRO A 188 17.20 -2.52 17.33
C PRO A 188 18.45 -1.61 17.24
N LYS A 189 18.92 -1.11 18.38
CA LYS A 189 20.18 -0.37 18.41
C LYS A 189 21.38 -1.26 18.18
N MET A 190 21.38 -2.45 18.78
CA MET A 190 22.44 -3.44 18.66
C MET A 190 22.07 -4.53 17.66
N ARG A 191 23.05 -4.99 16.88
CA ARG A 191 22.88 -6.15 16.00
C ARG A 191 22.78 -7.42 16.85
N PRO A 192 21.90 -8.37 16.49
CA PRO A 192 21.76 -9.61 17.23
C PRO A 192 23.02 -10.47 17.16
N GLU A 193 23.42 -11.07 18.29
CA GLU A 193 24.56 -12.01 18.33
C GLU A 193 24.45 -13.15 17.32
N GLY A 194 23.22 -13.61 17.04
CA GLY A 194 22.95 -14.69 16.08
C GLY A 194 23.36 -14.37 14.64
N VAL A 195 23.48 -13.09 14.26
CA VAL A 195 23.91 -12.66 12.92
C VAL A 195 25.37 -12.20 12.89
N ILE A 196 25.95 -11.81 14.01
CA ILE A 196 27.34 -11.36 14.12
C ILE A 196 28.31 -12.54 14.23
N ARG A 197 27.85 -13.66 14.79
CA ARG A 197 28.68 -14.83 15.09
C ARG A 197 29.33 -15.39 13.80
N GLY A 198 30.67 -15.30 13.74
CA GLY A 198 31.47 -15.79 12.60
C GLY A 198 31.80 -14.74 11.53
N GLU A 199 31.48 -13.48 11.73
CA GLU A 199 31.71 -12.41 10.75
C GLU A 199 33.08 -11.69 10.91
N GLY A 200 34.09 -12.26 11.48
CA GLY A 200 35.42 -11.60 11.50
C GLY A 200 35.33 -10.10 11.86
N ALA A 201 36.30 -9.29 11.41
CA ALA A 201 36.44 -7.86 11.77
C ALA A 201 35.44 -6.87 11.12
N MET A 202 34.31 -7.30 10.63
CA MET A 202 33.18 -6.39 10.29
C MET A 202 32.45 -5.99 11.59
N ALA A 203 33.14 -5.20 12.40
CA ALA A 203 32.97 -5.12 13.83
C ALA A 203 32.07 -3.97 14.26
N TYR A 204 30.90 -3.79 13.66
CA TYR A 204 29.93 -2.93 14.31
C TYR A 204 28.84 -3.80 14.94
N ASP A 205 28.80 -3.79 16.28
CA ASP A 205 27.76 -4.46 17.06
C ASP A 205 26.42 -3.72 16.99
N TYR A 206 26.31 -2.67 16.19
CA TYR A 206 25.12 -1.84 16.03
C TYR A 206 24.79 -1.60 14.56
N TYR A 207 23.51 -1.28 14.28
CA TYR A 207 23.10 -0.78 12.96
C TYR A 207 23.39 0.72 12.86
N ASP A 208 24.01 1.12 11.76
CA ASP A 208 24.36 2.52 11.50
C ASP A 208 23.16 3.25 10.87
N TRP A 209 22.14 3.47 11.71
CA TRP A 209 20.87 4.08 11.29
C TRP A 209 21.04 5.49 10.72
N ASP A 210 22.04 6.24 11.16
CA ASP A 210 22.27 7.62 10.75
C ASP A 210 22.89 7.71 9.35
N ASN A 211 23.56 6.65 8.88
CA ASN A 211 24.04 6.53 7.53
C ASN A 211 23.05 5.87 6.56
N MET A 212 21.91 5.36 7.04
CA MET A 212 20.87 4.90 6.14
C MET A 212 20.05 6.07 5.61
N LEU A 213 19.78 6.07 4.29
CA LEU A 213 18.99 7.11 3.63
C LEU A 213 17.56 6.67 3.40
N ASP A 214 16.63 7.63 3.34
CA ASP A 214 15.24 7.37 2.98
C ASP A 214 15.12 6.83 1.55
N SER A 215 15.96 7.30 0.63
CA SER A 215 16.01 6.81 -0.75
C SER A 215 17.43 6.77 -1.28
N TYR A 216 17.72 5.80 -2.11
CA TYR A 216 18.97 5.67 -2.85
C TYR A 216 18.77 5.88 -4.36
N SER A 217 17.57 6.25 -4.77
CA SER A 217 17.25 6.57 -6.17
C SER A 217 18.02 7.80 -6.62
N GLY A 218 18.51 7.76 -7.84
CA GLY A 218 19.31 8.85 -8.39
C GLY A 218 20.80 8.84 -8.04
N GLY A 219 21.27 7.93 -7.19
CA GLY A 219 22.69 7.82 -6.82
C GLY A 219 23.15 8.93 -5.89
N GLY A 220 24.46 9.20 -5.86
CA GLY A 220 25.03 10.29 -5.03
C GLY A 220 25.27 9.94 -3.56
N TYR A 221 24.98 8.71 -3.13
CA TYR A 221 25.29 8.24 -1.78
C TYR A 221 26.72 7.69 -1.67
N SER A 222 27.26 7.75 -0.46
CA SER A 222 28.60 7.20 -0.16
C SER A 222 28.58 5.67 -0.06
N GLU A 223 29.74 5.04 -0.19
CA GLU A 223 29.87 3.60 0.05
C GLU A 223 29.43 3.20 1.45
N ALA A 224 29.76 3.99 2.47
CA ALA A 224 29.32 3.75 3.86
C ALA A 224 27.78 3.73 4.00
N GLN A 225 27.08 4.61 3.30
CA GLN A 225 25.62 4.65 3.29
C GLN A 225 25.02 3.41 2.61
N GLY A 226 25.61 2.97 1.49
CA GLY A 226 25.20 1.73 0.83
C GLY A 226 25.48 0.49 1.68
N GLN A 227 26.63 0.46 2.37
CA GLN A 227 26.97 -0.62 3.29
C GLN A 227 26.03 -0.68 4.51
N ALA A 228 25.66 0.48 5.06
CA ALA A 228 24.76 0.55 6.22
C ALA A 228 23.44 -0.16 5.95
N VAL A 229 22.74 0.17 4.87
CA VAL A 229 21.49 -0.50 4.49
C VAL A 229 21.73 -1.96 4.10
N GLY A 230 22.82 -2.26 3.39
CA GLY A 230 23.18 -3.62 3.00
C GLY A 230 23.41 -4.57 4.19
N VAL A 231 23.97 -4.07 5.31
CA VAL A 231 24.14 -4.86 6.54
C VAL A 231 22.80 -5.26 7.13
N LEU A 232 21.85 -4.33 7.23
CA LEU A 232 20.51 -4.63 7.73
C LEU A 232 19.81 -5.68 6.86
N MET A 233 19.84 -5.51 5.53
CA MET A 233 19.25 -6.44 4.57
C MET A 233 19.85 -7.85 4.68
N ARG A 234 21.18 -7.92 4.78
CA ARG A 234 21.90 -9.20 4.95
C ARG A 234 21.52 -9.91 6.23
N ASP A 235 21.46 -9.18 7.33
CA ASP A 235 21.16 -9.76 8.66
C ASP A 235 19.74 -10.33 8.71
N LEU A 236 18.77 -9.59 8.18
CA LEU A 236 17.40 -10.08 8.03
C LEU A 236 17.34 -11.30 7.13
N GLY A 237 18.06 -11.30 6.01
CA GLY A 237 18.15 -12.46 5.12
C GLY A 237 18.73 -13.72 5.79
N LYS A 238 19.75 -13.56 6.63
CA LYS A 238 20.29 -14.68 7.44
C LYS A 238 19.24 -15.21 8.41
N LEU A 239 18.55 -14.33 9.12
CA LEU A 239 17.51 -14.69 10.10
C LEU A 239 16.31 -15.35 9.44
N ALA A 240 15.90 -14.88 8.27
CA ALA A 240 14.83 -15.44 7.47
C ALA A 240 15.25 -16.70 6.67
N GLN A 241 16.50 -17.14 6.80
CA GLN A 241 17.09 -18.23 5.99
C GLN A 241 16.79 -18.08 4.50
N ALA A 242 17.06 -16.89 3.98
CA ALA A 242 16.74 -16.52 2.60
C ALA A 242 17.43 -17.42 1.58
N THR A 243 16.65 -17.87 0.59
CA THR A 243 17.14 -18.52 -0.63
C THR A 243 17.21 -17.48 -1.74
N TYR A 244 18.41 -16.97 -1.96
CA TYR A 244 18.66 -15.85 -2.85
C TYR A 244 18.60 -16.22 -4.34
N GLY A 245 18.00 -15.38 -5.17
CA GLY A 245 17.91 -15.57 -6.61
C GLY A 245 17.97 -14.26 -7.40
N VAL A 246 18.24 -14.37 -8.69
CA VAL A 246 18.32 -13.22 -9.64
C VAL A 246 16.95 -12.79 -10.17
N ASN A 247 15.91 -13.59 -9.94
CA ASN A 247 14.53 -13.30 -10.33
C ASN A 247 13.62 -13.09 -9.11
N GLY A 248 14.16 -13.22 -7.91
CA GLY A 248 13.46 -13.11 -6.64
C GLY A 248 14.13 -13.93 -5.55
N THR A 249 13.88 -13.60 -4.31
CA THR A 249 14.43 -14.26 -3.13
C THR A 249 13.28 -14.76 -2.26
N LEU A 250 13.35 -16.03 -1.88
CA LEU A 250 12.38 -16.66 -1.00
C LEU A 250 12.88 -16.59 0.44
N CYS A 251 11.96 -16.39 1.39
CA CYS A 251 12.25 -16.32 2.81
C CYS A 251 11.36 -17.29 3.60
N ASP A 252 11.88 -17.82 4.70
CA ASP A 252 11.07 -18.45 5.73
C ASP A 252 10.57 -17.36 6.69
N GLU A 253 9.33 -16.91 6.45
CA GLU A 253 8.72 -15.87 7.26
C GLU A 253 8.55 -16.30 8.72
N GLY A 254 8.25 -17.60 9.00
CA GLY A 254 8.12 -18.09 10.35
C GLY A 254 9.43 -17.96 11.15
N LYS A 255 10.57 -18.19 10.50
CA LYS A 255 11.88 -17.94 11.10
C LYS A 255 12.16 -16.46 11.31
N LEU A 256 11.76 -15.62 10.35
CA LEU A 256 11.88 -14.18 10.52
C LEU A 256 11.06 -13.67 11.72
N TRP A 257 9.80 -14.11 11.86
CA TRP A 257 8.96 -13.72 13.00
C TRP A 257 9.55 -14.18 14.33
N ASN A 258 10.01 -15.42 14.42
CA ASN A 258 10.67 -15.92 15.60
C ASN A 258 11.95 -15.13 15.92
N ALA A 259 12.73 -14.78 14.91
CA ALA A 259 13.95 -13.99 15.09
C ALA A 259 13.65 -12.56 15.57
N LEU A 260 12.62 -11.92 15.04
CA LEU A 260 12.19 -10.59 15.50
C LEU A 260 11.76 -10.61 16.97
N GLN A 261 11.03 -11.63 17.39
CA GLN A 261 10.64 -11.80 18.79
C GLN A 261 11.84 -12.07 19.70
N TYR A 262 12.68 -13.02 19.31
CA TYR A 262 13.76 -13.50 20.16
C TYR A 262 14.98 -12.59 20.19
N TYR A 263 15.43 -12.13 19.01
CA TYR A 263 16.66 -11.33 18.90
C TYR A 263 16.42 -9.81 18.89
N TYR A 264 15.29 -9.37 18.36
CA TYR A 264 14.99 -7.95 18.27
C TYR A 264 14.04 -7.45 19.37
N ASN A 265 13.54 -8.39 20.21
CA ASN A 265 12.58 -8.08 21.27
C ASN A 265 11.33 -7.34 20.75
N CYS A 266 10.87 -7.70 19.57
CA CYS A 266 9.66 -7.19 18.96
C CYS A 266 8.46 -8.05 19.40
N SER A 267 7.30 -7.40 19.58
CA SER A 267 6.03 -8.13 19.69
C SER A 267 5.46 -8.35 18.29
N VAL A 268 5.23 -9.58 17.91
CA VAL A 268 4.68 -9.95 16.60
C VAL A 268 3.28 -10.52 16.77
N ARG A 269 2.28 -9.89 16.13
CA ARG A 269 0.92 -10.39 16.03
C ARG A 269 0.60 -10.68 14.57
N GLN A 270 0.11 -11.89 14.29
CA GLN A 270 -0.28 -12.31 12.95
C GLN A 270 -1.80 -12.36 12.86
N LEU A 271 -2.37 -11.79 11.79
CA LEU A 271 -3.78 -11.83 11.48
C LEU A 271 -3.97 -12.36 10.06
N GLU A 272 -4.97 -13.22 9.88
CA GLU A 272 -5.39 -13.69 8.56
C GLU A 272 -6.75 -13.08 8.25
N LYS A 273 -6.82 -12.33 7.14
CA LYS A 273 -8.03 -11.60 6.75
C LYS A 273 -9.25 -12.50 6.65
N ASP A 274 -9.10 -13.68 6.03
CA ASP A 274 -10.20 -14.62 5.81
C ASP A 274 -10.78 -15.22 7.11
N ARG A 275 -10.06 -15.04 8.23
CA ARG A 275 -10.49 -15.53 9.54
C ARG A 275 -11.13 -14.45 10.41
N LEU A 276 -11.16 -13.21 9.92
CA LEU A 276 -11.74 -12.09 10.64
C LEU A 276 -13.14 -11.78 10.11
N PRO A 277 -14.14 -11.58 10.97
CA PRO A 277 -15.44 -11.06 10.56
C PRO A 277 -15.30 -9.71 9.87
N GLY A 278 -16.28 -9.38 9.03
CA GLY A 278 -16.22 -8.19 8.18
C GLY A 278 -15.86 -6.92 8.93
N GLY A 279 -14.97 -6.14 8.35
CA GLY A 279 -14.46 -4.87 8.90
C GLY A 279 -13.41 -4.98 10.00
N GLU A 280 -13.30 -6.11 10.72
CA GLU A 280 -12.32 -6.27 11.81
C GLU A 280 -10.87 -6.19 11.31
N PHE A 281 -10.62 -6.69 10.10
CA PHE A 281 -9.31 -6.59 9.46
C PHE A 281 -8.90 -5.12 9.26
N LEU A 282 -9.77 -4.33 8.64
CA LEU A 282 -9.54 -2.91 8.41
C LEU A 282 -9.43 -2.14 9.73
N GLN A 283 -10.25 -2.49 10.72
CA GLN A 283 -10.16 -1.92 12.05
C GLN A 283 -8.80 -2.20 12.70
N ALA A 284 -8.28 -3.42 12.59
CA ALA A 284 -6.96 -3.78 13.12
C ALA A 284 -5.85 -2.96 12.45
N ILE A 285 -5.90 -2.77 11.11
CA ILE A 285 -4.95 -1.93 10.39
C ILE A 285 -4.98 -0.49 10.90
N TYR A 286 -6.16 0.13 10.99
CA TYR A 286 -6.27 1.50 11.47
C TYR A 286 -5.80 1.66 12.91
N GLN A 287 -6.02 0.66 13.77
CA GLN A 287 -5.53 0.68 15.15
C GLN A 287 -4.01 0.69 15.21
N GLU A 288 -3.33 -0.24 14.49
CA GLU A 288 -1.87 -0.31 14.48
C GLU A 288 -1.26 0.98 13.91
N LEU A 289 -1.76 1.46 12.77
CA LEU A 289 -1.28 2.71 12.16
C LEU A 289 -1.50 3.92 13.09
N SER A 290 -2.63 3.97 13.81
CA SER A 290 -2.91 5.04 14.78
C SER A 290 -1.98 5.03 15.98
N LEU A 291 -1.41 3.87 16.32
CA LEU A 291 -0.39 3.70 17.35
C LEU A 291 1.02 4.03 16.85
N GLY A 292 1.19 4.31 15.57
CA GLY A 292 2.48 4.59 14.95
C GLY A 292 3.23 3.33 14.50
N CYS A 293 2.53 2.23 14.33
CA CYS A 293 3.10 0.95 13.91
C CYS A 293 2.76 0.67 12.44
N PRO A 294 3.74 0.69 11.52
CA PRO A 294 3.53 0.20 10.16
C PRO A 294 3.13 -1.27 10.16
N VAL A 295 2.23 -1.64 9.26
CA VAL A 295 1.70 -3.00 9.16
C VAL A 295 2.39 -3.73 8.01
N PHE A 296 3.10 -4.81 8.32
CA PHE A 296 3.69 -5.68 7.32
C PHE A 296 2.60 -6.54 6.68
N MET A 297 2.58 -6.56 5.36
CA MET A 297 1.56 -7.23 4.55
C MET A 297 2.17 -8.25 3.61
N THR A 298 1.45 -9.34 3.36
CA THR A 298 1.72 -10.26 2.26
C THR A 298 0.46 -10.51 1.45
N GLY A 299 0.60 -10.50 0.13
CA GLY A 299 -0.49 -10.78 -0.80
C GLY A 299 0.03 -10.80 -2.23
N GLY A 300 -0.56 -11.64 -3.09
CA GLY A 300 -0.16 -11.71 -4.50
C GLY A 300 1.32 -12.07 -4.72
N ASP A 301 1.87 -12.99 -3.91
CA ASP A 301 3.27 -13.41 -3.93
C ASP A 301 4.28 -12.26 -3.63
N HIS A 302 3.83 -11.23 -2.94
CA HIS A 302 4.66 -10.09 -2.57
C HIS A 302 4.46 -9.66 -1.12
N ALA A 303 5.50 -9.07 -0.52
CA ALA A 303 5.45 -8.41 0.78
C ALA A 303 5.61 -6.90 0.63
N PHE A 304 4.79 -6.14 1.34
CA PHE A 304 4.72 -4.68 1.28
C PHE A 304 4.24 -4.10 2.61
N LEU A 305 4.08 -2.79 2.72
CA LEU A 305 3.65 -2.15 3.96
C LEU A 305 2.37 -1.34 3.78
N TYR A 306 1.52 -1.39 4.81
CA TYR A 306 0.58 -0.31 5.08
C TYR A 306 1.19 0.57 6.16
N ASP A 307 1.28 1.88 5.90
CA ASP A 307 2.01 2.76 6.80
C ASP A 307 1.33 4.11 7.06
N GLY A 308 0.10 4.28 6.59
CA GLY A 308 -0.71 5.46 6.84
C GLY A 308 -2.13 5.32 6.33
N TYR A 309 -2.96 6.34 6.51
CA TYR A 309 -4.28 6.46 5.89
C TYR A 309 -4.74 7.91 5.84
N ASP A 310 -5.56 8.24 4.84
CA ASP A 310 -6.11 9.57 4.65
C ASP A 310 -7.43 9.79 5.39
N GLU A 311 -8.00 10.98 5.25
CA GLU A 311 -9.27 11.37 5.87
C GLU A 311 -10.49 10.59 5.32
N ASN A 312 -10.36 10.00 4.13
CA ASN A 312 -11.39 9.18 3.50
C ASN A 312 -11.26 7.70 3.86
N GLY A 313 -10.22 7.32 4.61
CA GLY A 313 -9.93 5.96 5.00
C GLY A 313 -9.19 5.15 3.92
N LEU A 314 -8.65 5.79 2.89
CA LEU A 314 -7.74 5.13 1.96
C LEU A 314 -6.40 4.88 2.67
N VAL A 315 -5.90 3.66 2.58
CA VAL A 315 -4.67 3.24 3.26
C VAL A 315 -3.46 3.51 2.38
N HIS A 316 -2.43 4.16 2.96
CA HIS A 316 -1.18 4.35 2.26
C HIS A 316 -0.40 3.05 2.19
N VAL A 317 0.08 2.75 0.97
CA VAL A 317 0.82 1.53 0.65
C VAL A 317 2.22 1.89 0.16
N ASN A 318 3.23 1.30 0.81
CA ASN A 318 4.61 1.31 0.35
C ASN A 318 4.93 -0.07 -0.24
N TRP A 319 5.07 -0.12 -1.55
CA TRP A 319 5.24 -1.37 -2.30
C TRP A 319 6.65 -1.98 -2.18
N GLY A 320 7.64 -1.23 -1.66
CA GLY A 320 9.03 -1.67 -1.59
C GLY A 320 9.75 -1.69 -2.96
N TRP A 321 9.39 -0.78 -3.86
CA TRP A 321 9.90 -0.65 -5.23
C TRP A 321 10.43 0.76 -5.49
N ALA A 322 11.33 1.24 -4.63
CA ALA A 322 11.94 2.57 -4.71
C ALA A 322 10.92 3.72 -4.78
N GLY A 323 9.78 3.58 -4.10
CA GLY A 323 8.70 4.57 -4.10
C GLY A 323 7.76 4.51 -5.31
N LEU A 324 8.04 3.64 -6.29
CA LEU A 324 7.21 3.51 -7.48
C LEU A 324 5.78 3.13 -7.09
N ASP A 325 4.82 3.92 -7.57
CA ASP A 325 3.38 3.77 -7.36
C ASP A 325 2.93 3.72 -5.88
N ASN A 326 3.76 4.14 -4.93
CA ASN A 326 3.32 4.34 -3.56
C ASN A 326 2.17 5.34 -3.55
N GLY A 327 1.15 5.07 -2.72
CA GLY A 327 -0.04 5.94 -2.68
C GLY A 327 -1.10 5.41 -1.73
N TYR A 328 -2.27 6.04 -1.79
CA TYR A 328 -3.43 5.71 -0.96
C TYR A 328 -4.43 4.87 -1.75
N PHE A 329 -4.89 3.76 -1.17
CA PHE A 329 -5.74 2.79 -1.86
C PHE A 329 -6.89 2.30 -0.97
N ASP A 330 -8.05 2.03 -1.58
CA ASP A 330 -9.17 1.38 -0.93
C ASP A 330 -8.92 -0.13 -0.79
N ILE A 331 -8.45 -0.52 0.38
CA ILE A 331 -8.21 -1.92 0.70
C ILE A 331 -9.48 -2.67 1.14
N ASN A 332 -10.60 -1.95 1.31
CA ASN A 332 -11.87 -2.52 1.73
C ASN A 332 -12.64 -3.12 0.53
N THR A 333 -12.69 -2.41 -0.58
CA THR A 333 -13.31 -2.91 -1.84
C THR A 333 -12.53 -4.11 -2.39
N ALA A 334 -11.21 -4.08 -2.36
CA ALA A 334 -10.36 -5.23 -2.70
C ALA A 334 -10.53 -6.41 -1.73
N ALA A 335 -11.11 -6.14 -0.56
CA ALA A 335 -11.29 -7.12 0.50
C ALA A 335 -12.24 -8.27 0.15
N THR A 336 -13.06 -8.14 -0.86
CA THR A 336 -14.03 -9.17 -1.25
C THR A 336 -13.44 -10.27 -2.12
N ALA A 337 -12.21 -10.14 -2.60
CA ALA A 337 -11.65 -11.02 -3.61
C ALA A 337 -10.26 -11.62 -3.31
N VAL A 338 -9.51 -11.19 -2.31
CA VAL A 338 -8.11 -11.63 -2.08
C VAL A 338 -7.86 -12.11 -0.68
N THR A 339 -7.26 -13.30 -0.59
CA THR A 339 -6.66 -13.84 0.65
C THR A 339 -5.42 -13.02 1.00
N THR A 340 -5.59 -11.92 1.74
CA THR A 340 -4.48 -11.13 2.25
C THR A 340 -4.16 -11.58 3.65
N LYS A 341 -2.91 -11.95 3.92
CA LYS A 341 -2.45 -12.33 5.26
C LYS A 341 -1.67 -11.16 5.84
N ILE A 342 -2.13 -10.65 6.99
CA ILE A 342 -1.27 -9.83 7.85
C ILE A 342 -0.42 -10.80 8.65
N ARG A 343 0.88 -10.65 8.58
CA ARG A 343 1.83 -11.46 9.34
C ARG A 343 2.82 -10.61 10.11
#